data_4b460857b78b01704e5b0a3aa2b058c1
#
_entry.id   4b460857b78b01704e5b0a3aa2b058c1
#
_cell.length_a   1.000
_cell.length_b   1.000
_cell.length_c   1.000
_cell.angle_alpha   90.00
_cell.angle_beta   90.00
_cell.angle_gamma   90.00
#
_symmetry.space_group_name_H-M   'P 1'
#
loop_
_entity.id
_entity.type
_entity.pdbx_description
1 polymer ?
#
loop_
_entity_poly.entity_id
_entity_poly.type
_entity_poly.pdbx_seq_one_letter_code
_entity_poly.pdbx_strand_id
1 'polypeptide(L)'
;MRALQIAATGMTAQQMRVDVISNNLANMSTTGYNARRAQFADLHYQQQTRAGSISATDGSRVPAGVQLGLGVRPDAVTLNLDQGALTQTNGDLDIAIEGRGYLEVTLPSGRAAYTRDGGLHRSGEGRIVTADGYEVAPGITIPQDARSLSVNADGEVHAHFADRVEPERLGQLTLASFTNEKGLEAMGSNLFLETGASGPPVVAAPGQDGMGTLRQ
;
A
#
# COMPACT_ATOMS: atom_id res chain seq x y z
N MET A 1 -29.28 11.68 27.60
CA MET A 1 -29.16 11.29 26.16
C MET A 1 -27.77 11.56 25.57
N ARG A 2 -27.15 12.76 25.74
CA ARG A 2 -25.81 13.07 25.16
C ARG A 2 -24.70 12.12 25.56
N ALA A 3 -24.59 11.76 26.82
CA ALA A 3 -23.55 10.85 27.29
C ALA A 3 -23.61 9.47 26.60
N LEU A 4 -24.81 8.98 26.31
CA LEU A 4 -25.02 7.73 25.57
C LEU A 4 -24.58 7.87 24.10
N GLN A 5 -24.81 9.02 23.47
CA GLN A 5 -24.35 9.28 22.10
C GLN A 5 -22.82 9.34 22.04
N ILE A 6 -22.17 10.03 22.98
CA ILE A 6 -20.72 10.10 23.07
C ILE A 6 -20.15 8.69 23.28
N ALA A 7 -20.73 7.91 24.20
CA ALA A 7 -20.32 6.54 24.43
C ALA A 7 -20.50 5.65 23.17
N ALA A 8 -21.61 5.84 22.44
CA ALA A 8 -21.86 5.10 21.19
C ALA A 8 -20.80 5.41 20.12
N THR A 9 -20.41 6.69 19.96
CA THR A 9 -19.33 7.04 19.01
C THR A 9 -18.00 6.40 19.40
N GLY A 10 -17.68 6.37 20.70
CA GLY A 10 -16.49 5.70 21.22
C GLY A 10 -16.50 4.20 20.95
N MET A 11 -17.63 3.53 21.19
CA MET A 11 -17.77 2.10 20.91
C MET A 11 -17.62 1.80 19.42
N THR A 12 -18.26 2.59 18.55
CA THR A 12 -18.12 2.43 17.09
C THR A 12 -16.67 2.62 16.63
N ALA A 13 -15.97 3.60 17.20
CA ALA A 13 -14.57 3.82 16.90
C ALA A 13 -13.69 2.64 17.33
N GLN A 14 -13.93 2.07 18.51
CA GLN A 14 -13.20 0.88 18.97
C GLN A 14 -13.53 -0.35 18.13
N GLN A 15 -14.78 -0.53 17.73
CA GLN A 15 -15.16 -1.62 16.83
C GLN A 15 -14.41 -1.51 15.50
N MET A 16 -14.41 -0.34 14.86
CA MET A 16 -13.66 -0.12 13.60
C MET A 16 -12.16 -0.40 13.79
N ARG A 17 -11.59 0.00 14.93
CA ARG A 17 -10.18 -0.30 15.24
C ARG A 17 -9.92 -1.79 15.33
N VAL A 18 -10.81 -2.54 15.98
CA VAL A 18 -10.72 -4.01 16.08
C VAL A 18 -10.87 -4.65 14.70
N ASP A 19 -11.78 -4.17 13.86
CA ASP A 19 -11.99 -4.68 12.51
C ASP A 19 -10.71 -4.51 11.66
N VAL A 20 -10.07 -3.33 11.72
CA VAL A 20 -8.81 -3.07 11.01
C VAL A 20 -7.68 -3.96 11.54
N ILE A 21 -7.55 -4.12 12.86
CA ILE A 21 -6.54 -5.01 13.46
C ILE A 21 -6.78 -6.46 13.05
N SER A 22 -8.03 -6.92 13.06
CA SER A 22 -8.40 -8.28 12.66
C SER A 22 -8.07 -8.55 11.19
N ASN A 23 -8.32 -7.57 10.32
CA ASN A 23 -7.94 -7.66 8.90
C ASN A 23 -6.43 -7.74 8.73
N ASN A 24 -5.66 -6.90 9.45
CA ASN A 24 -4.20 -6.95 9.42
C ASN A 24 -3.67 -8.31 9.91
N LEU A 25 -4.27 -8.85 10.98
CA LEU A 25 -3.89 -10.16 11.53
C LEU A 25 -4.19 -11.29 10.55
N ALA A 26 -5.36 -11.27 9.92
CA ALA A 26 -5.73 -12.27 8.90
C ALA A 26 -4.77 -12.27 7.70
N ASN A 27 -4.23 -11.11 7.34
CA ASN A 27 -3.31 -10.94 6.20
C ASN A 27 -1.83 -10.88 6.61
N MET A 28 -1.49 -11.26 7.84
CA MET A 28 -0.11 -11.19 8.36
C MET A 28 0.89 -11.99 7.52
N SER A 29 0.45 -13.09 6.92
CA SER A 29 1.26 -13.97 6.07
C SER A 29 1.05 -13.74 4.58
N THR A 30 0.31 -12.69 4.18
CA THR A 30 0.07 -12.37 2.77
C THR A 30 1.25 -11.57 2.23
N THR A 31 1.90 -12.07 1.17
CA THR A 31 3.03 -11.40 0.51
C THR A 31 2.57 -10.07 -0.10
N GLY A 32 3.37 -9.01 0.09
CA GLY A 32 3.04 -7.69 -0.46
C GLY A 32 1.86 -6.98 0.23
N TYR A 33 1.34 -7.51 1.34
CA TYR A 33 0.26 -6.87 2.08
C TYR A 33 0.73 -5.61 2.81
N ASN A 34 0.02 -4.50 2.60
CA ASN A 34 0.23 -3.26 3.35
C ASN A 34 -0.76 -3.18 4.51
N ALA A 35 -0.26 -3.20 5.74
CA ALA A 35 -1.07 -3.04 6.93
C ALA A 35 -1.83 -1.71 6.93
N ARG A 36 -3.04 -1.70 7.51
CA ARG A 36 -3.88 -0.52 7.59
C ARG A 36 -3.96 0.00 9.00
N ARG A 37 -4.15 1.31 9.14
CA ARG A 37 -4.32 1.97 10.44
C ARG A 37 -5.54 2.87 10.40
N ALA A 38 -6.45 2.66 11.36
CA ALA A 38 -7.58 3.54 11.57
C ALA A 38 -7.14 4.83 12.28
N GLN A 39 -7.60 5.96 11.76
CA GLN A 39 -7.39 7.29 12.33
C GLN A 39 -8.74 7.88 12.73
N PHE A 40 -8.75 8.60 13.83
CA PHE A 40 -9.96 9.18 14.40
C PHE A 40 -9.74 10.65 14.67
N ALA A 41 -10.79 11.44 14.50
CA ALA A 41 -10.83 12.84 14.86
C ALA A 41 -11.88 13.08 15.92
N ASP A 42 -11.63 14.05 16.78
CA ASP A 42 -12.59 14.52 17.75
C ASP A 42 -13.75 15.28 17.09
N LEU A 43 -14.90 15.30 17.72
CA LEU A 43 -16.03 16.11 17.32
C LEU A 43 -15.97 17.47 18.02
N HIS A 44 -16.80 18.39 17.57
CA HIS A 44 -16.87 19.75 18.13
C HIS A 44 -17.03 19.75 19.65
N TYR A 45 -16.49 20.78 20.28
CA TYR A 45 -16.62 21.03 21.69
C TYR A 45 -17.79 21.98 21.96
N GLN A 46 -18.63 21.62 22.91
CA GLN A 46 -19.66 22.52 23.44
C GLN A 46 -19.07 23.31 24.60
N GLN A 47 -19.06 24.62 24.51
CA GLN A 47 -18.66 25.50 25.61
C GLN A 47 -19.84 25.75 26.54
N GLN A 48 -19.72 25.36 27.81
CA GLN A 48 -20.65 25.73 28.85
C GLN A 48 -20.25 27.05 29.53
N THR A 49 -18.95 27.20 29.81
CA THR A 49 -18.40 28.42 30.38
C THR A 49 -17.13 28.79 29.62
N ARG A 50 -17.02 30.02 29.14
CA ARG A 50 -15.81 30.48 28.48
C ARG A 50 -14.74 30.84 29.50
N ALA A 51 -13.49 30.46 29.24
CA ALA A 51 -12.36 30.98 29.99
C ALA A 51 -12.33 32.50 29.87
N GLY A 52 -12.07 33.22 30.96
CA GLY A 52 -12.07 34.66 31.03
C GLY A 52 -13.45 35.32 31.17
N SER A 53 -14.55 34.53 31.24
CA SER A 53 -15.87 35.09 31.60
C SER A 53 -15.90 35.63 33.03
N ILE A 54 -16.66 36.69 33.27
CA ILE A 54 -16.82 37.30 34.59
C ILE A 54 -17.66 36.32 35.46
N SER A 55 -17.11 35.92 36.61
CA SER A 55 -17.74 35.00 37.52
C SER A 55 -18.46 35.62 38.71
N ALA A 56 -18.09 36.88 39.03
CA ALA A 56 -18.70 37.59 40.17
C ALA A 56 -18.76 39.10 39.87
N THR A 57 -19.57 39.80 40.68
CA THR A 57 -19.80 41.25 40.60
C THR A 57 -18.55 42.10 40.90
N ASP A 58 -17.53 41.51 41.48
CA ASP A 58 -16.23 42.11 41.80
C ASP A 58 -15.27 42.15 40.59
N GLY A 59 -15.69 41.59 39.41
CA GLY A 59 -14.91 41.56 38.20
C GLY A 59 -13.94 40.39 38.10
N SER A 60 -13.96 39.42 39.03
CA SER A 60 -13.14 38.22 38.96
C SER A 60 -13.51 37.38 37.72
N ARG A 61 -12.49 36.86 37.04
CA ARG A 61 -12.66 36.07 35.82
C ARG A 61 -12.36 34.61 36.05
N VAL A 62 -13.13 33.75 35.40
CA VAL A 62 -12.93 32.30 35.42
C VAL A 62 -11.61 31.96 34.71
N PRO A 63 -10.61 31.38 35.40
CA PRO A 63 -9.29 31.08 34.80
C PRO A 63 -9.36 29.95 33.79
N ALA A 64 -10.28 29.00 33.92
CA ALA A 64 -10.48 27.87 33.01
C ALA A 64 -11.95 27.72 32.64
N GLY A 65 -12.26 27.61 31.36
CA GLY A 65 -13.62 27.33 30.89
C GLY A 65 -14.00 25.86 31.00
N VAL A 66 -15.31 25.59 30.90
CA VAL A 66 -15.85 24.23 30.83
C VAL A 66 -16.21 23.94 29.37
N GLN A 67 -15.47 23.01 28.76
CA GLN A 67 -15.69 22.54 27.38
C GLN A 67 -15.95 21.04 27.40
N LEU A 68 -17.02 20.61 26.76
CA LEU A 68 -17.40 19.20 26.64
C LEU A 68 -17.29 18.77 25.17
N GLY A 69 -16.44 17.77 24.89
CA GLY A 69 -16.36 17.15 23.58
C GLY A 69 -17.61 16.33 23.26
N LEU A 70 -18.04 16.30 22.01
CA LEU A 70 -19.23 15.59 21.57
C LEU A 70 -18.95 14.16 21.10
N GLY A 71 -17.73 13.67 21.26
CA GLY A 71 -17.33 12.33 20.91
C GLY A 71 -16.24 12.28 19.83
N VAL A 72 -16.17 11.17 19.14
CA VAL A 72 -15.15 10.84 18.13
C VAL A 72 -15.82 10.42 16.82
N ARG A 73 -15.17 10.70 15.70
CA ARG A 73 -15.55 10.18 14.37
C ARG A 73 -14.36 9.45 13.72
N PRO A 74 -14.61 8.43 12.90
CA PRO A 74 -13.58 7.93 12.01
C PRO A 74 -13.18 9.03 11.03
N ASP A 75 -11.87 9.17 10.80
CA ASP A 75 -11.32 10.14 9.88
C ASP A 75 -10.83 9.47 8.61
N ALA A 76 -9.94 8.48 8.75
CA ALA A 76 -9.43 7.71 7.64
C ALA A 76 -8.96 6.31 8.08
N VAL A 77 -8.85 5.40 7.12
CA VAL A 77 -8.11 4.15 7.24
C VAL A 77 -6.97 4.21 6.22
N THR A 78 -5.77 4.48 6.70
CA THR A 78 -4.61 4.70 5.85
C THR A 78 -3.72 3.46 5.77
N LEU A 79 -3.04 3.29 4.61
CA LEU A 79 -2.02 2.28 4.42
C LEU A 79 -0.75 2.66 5.20
N ASN A 80 -0.11 1.67 5.81
CA ASN A 80 1.25 1.79 6.29
C ASN A 80 2.19 1.42 5.13
N LEU A 81 3.05 2.36 4.74
CA LEU A 81 3.96 2.22 3.60
C LEU A 81 5.38 1.84 4.03
N ASP A 82 5.58 1.51 5.31
CA ASP A 82 6.87 1.06 5.80
C ASP A 82 7.30 -0.23 5.11
N GLN A 83 8.58 -0.32 4.77
CA GLN A 83 9.16 -1.51 4.16
C GLN A 83 9.07 -2.70 5.12
N GLY A 84 8.45 -3.78 4.67
CA GLY A 84 8.42 -5.06 5.40
C GLY A 84 9.77 -5.78 5.38
N ALA A 85 9.91 -6.78 6.23
CA ALA A 85 11.07 -7.66 6.21
C ALA A 85 11.11 -8.46 4.89
N LEU A 86 12.26 -8.51 4.26
CA LEU A 86 12.48 -9.35 3.09
C LEU A 86 12.71 -10.79 3.54
N THR A 87 12.05 -11.72 2.88
CA THR A 87 12.22 -13.16 3.15
C THR A 87 12.86 -13.78 1.91
N GLN A 88 13.95 -14.49 2.12
CA GLN A 88 14.60 -15.24 1.04
C GLN A 88 13.74 -16.44 0.66
N THR A 89 13.40 -16.52 -0.62
CA THR A 89 12.77 -17.66 -1.27
C THR A 89 13.76 -18.25 -2.27
N ASN A 90 13.50 -19.42 -2.81
CA ASN A 90 14.35 -20.04 -3.83
C ASN A 90 13.65 -20.06 -5.20
N GLY A 91 12.73 -19.12 -5.44
CA GLY A 91 12.00 -19.02 -6.69
C GLY A 91 12.73 -18.12 -7.69
N ASP A 92 12.89 -18.57 -8.91
CA ASP A 92 13.55 -17.81 -10.00
C ASP A 92 12.79 -16.53 -10.40
N LEU A 93 11.51 -16.45 -10.10
CA LEU A 93 10.63 -15.31 -10.42
C LEU A 93 10.13 -14.59 -9.17
N ASP A 94 10.63 -14.95 -7.99
CA ASP A 94 10.31 -14.24 -6.77
C ASP A 94 11.19 -13.01 -6.65
N ILE A 95 10.58 -11.85 -6.76
CA ILE A 95 11.28 -10.56 -6.68
C ILE A 95 10.71 -9.71 -5.55
N ALA A 96 11.56 -8.99 -4.86
CA ALA A 96 11.16 -8.02 -3.87
C ALA A 96 11.55 -6.61 -4.30
N ILE A 97 10.69 -5.63 -4.03
CA ILE A 97 10.99 -4.21 -4.24
C ILE A 97 11.59 -3.66 -2.96
N GLU A 98 12.84 -3.26 -2.98
CA GLU A 98 13.52 -2.59 -1.87
C GLU A 98 13.43 -1.08 -2.08
N GLY A 99 12.56 -0.42 -1.33
CA GLY A 99 12.26 1.01 -1.46
C GLY A 99 10.86 1.29 -2.02
N ARG A 100 10.72 2.41 -2.73
CA ARG A 100 9.45 2.89 -3.27
C ARG A 100 9.20 2.34 -4.67
N GLY A 101 7.94 2.07 -4.97
CA GLY A 101 7.51 1.63 -6.30
C GLY A 101 6.55 0.45 -6.24
N TYR A 102 5.88 0.25 -7.36
CA TYR A 102 4.90 -0.82 -7.60
C TYR A 102 5.19 -1.43 -8.97
N LEU A 103 4.96 -2.71 -9.11
CA LEU A 103 4.90 -3.37 -10.42
C LEU A 103 3.58 -3.00 -11.08
N GLU A 104 3.63 -2.64 -12.35
CA GLU A 104 2.44 -2.43 -13.16
C GLU A 104 1.97 -3.76 -13.75
N VAL A 105 0.68 -4.03 -13.64
CA VAL A 105 0.03 -5.23 -14.20
C VAL A 105 -1.15 -4.84 -15.06
N THR A 106 -1.38 -5.59 -16.11
CA THR A 106 -2.51 -5.35 -17.03
C THR A 106 -3.68 -6.24 -16.66
N LEU A 107 -4.80 -5.61 -16.30
CA LEU A 107 -6.05 -6.32 -16.02
C LEU A 107 -6.72 -6.82 -17.32
N PRO A 108 -7.61 -7.82 -17.26
CA PRO A 108 -8.38 -8.28 -18.43
C PRO A 108 -9.25 -7.19 -19.07
N SER A 109 -9.55 -6.14 -18.32
CA SER A 109 -10.27 -4.96 -18.84
C SER A 109 -9.38 -4.02 -19.66
N GLY A 110 -8.08 -4.29 -19.78
CA GLY A 110 -7.10 -3.41 -20.43
C GLY A 110 -6.62 -2.25 -19.54
N ARG A 111 -7.12 -2.14 -18.29
CA ARG A 111 -6.66 -1.10 -17.35
C ARG A 111 -5.39 -1.55 -16.64
N ALA A 112 -4.53 -0.59 -16.35
CA ALA A 112 -3.36 -0.81 -15.48
C ALA A 112 -3.81 -0.93 -14.02
N ALA A 113 -3.19 -1.85 -13.30
CA ALA A 113 -3.23 -1.95 -11.84
C ALA A 113 -1.81 -2.09 -11.31
N TYR A 114 -1.62 -1.89 -10.02
CA TYR A 114 -0.30 -1.79 -9.41
C TYR A 114 -0.21 -2.72 -8.22
N THR A 115 0.91 -3.42 -8.09
CA THR A 115 1.12 -4.35 -6.98
C THR A 115 2.53 -4.24 -6.41
N ARG A 116 2.69 -4.59 -5.13
CA ARG A 116 3.99 -4.83 -4.50
C ARG A 116 4.27 -6.32 -4.30
N ASP A 117 3.33 -7.18 -4.71
CA ASP A 117 3.54 -8.62 -4.68
C ASP A 117 4.50 -9.02 -5.81
N GLY A 118 5.64 -9.56 -5.43
CA GLY A 118 6.68 -10.01 -6.36
C GLY A 118 6.70 -11.53 -6.53
N GLY A 119 5.71 -12.26 -6.03
CA GLY A 119 5.51 -13.69 -6.32
C GLY A 119 5.01 -13.87 -7.75
N LEU A 120 5.92 -13.87 -8.73
CA LEU A 120 5.58 -13.94 -10.13
C LEU A 120 5.65 -15.37 -10.65
N HIS A 121 4.89 -15.63 -11.70
CA HIS A 121 4.80 -16.95 -12.33
C HIS A 121 5.00 -16.86 -13.84
N ARG A 122 5.32 -17.98 -14.45
CA ARG A 122 5.38 -18.11 -15.90
C ARG A 122 4.05 -18.65 -16.41
N SER A 123 3.41 -17.96 -17.33
CA SER A 123 2.19 -18.43 -18.00
C SER A 123 2.50 -19.57 -19.00
N GLY A 124 1.46 -20.26 -19.44
CA GLY A 124 1.59 -21.27 -20.50
C GLY A 124 2.14 -20.73 -21.83
N GLU A 125 2.03 -19.42 -22.06
CA GLU A 125 2.57 -18.72 -23.24
C GLU A 125 3.99 -18.21 -23.01
N GLY A 126 4.56 -18.41 -21.83
CA GLY A 126 5.90 -17.94 -21.45
C GLY A 126 5.95 -16.54 -20.89
N ARG A 127 4.81 -15.84 -20.70
CA ARG A 127 4.80 -14.48 -20.14
C ARG A 127 4.93 -14.48 -18.62
N ILE A 128 5.50 -13.41 -18.09
CA ILE A 128 5.56 -13.17 -16.64
C ILE A 128 4.21 -12.64 -16.18
N VAL A 129 3.59 -13.35 -15.24
CA VAL A 129 2.26 -13.04 -14.70
C VAL A 129 2.25 -13.10 -13.18
N THR A 130 1.26 -12.46 -12.57
CA THR A 130 0.97 -12.61 -11.13
C THR A 130 0.33 -13.96 -10.84
N ALA A 131 0.14 -14.28 -9.55
CA ALA A 131 -0.57 -15.49 -9.13
C ALA A 131 -2.00 -15.60 -9.70
N ASP A 132 -2.65 -14.46 -9.92
CA ASP A 132 -3.99 -14.37 -10.54
C ASP A 132 -3.96 -14.43 -12.09
N GLY A 133 -2.77 -14.51 -12.69
CA GLY A 133 -2.59 -14.60 -14.14
C GLY A 133 -2.56 -13.25 -14.87
N TYR A 134 -2.45 -12.12 -14.17
CA TYR A 134 -2.32 -10.81 -14.80
C TYR A 134 -0.89 -10.58 -15.30
N GLU A 135 -0.76 -10.09 -16.53
CA GLU A 135 0.53 -9.84 -17.17
C GLU A 135 1.24 -8.65 -16.53
N VAL A 136 2.53 -8.83 -16.21
CA VAL A 136 3.38 -7.77 -15.66
C VAL A 136 3.99 -6.96 -16.79
N ALA A 137 3.85 -5.64 -16.74
CA ALA A 137 4.44 -4.74 -17.73
C ALA A 137 5.99 -4.78 -17.65
N PRO A 138 6.67 -4.68 -18.79
CA PRO A 138 6.20 -4.43 -20.17
C PRO A 138 5.82 -5.69 -20.97
N GLY A 139 5.55 -6.83 -20.33
CA GLY A 139 5.12 -8.04 -21.02
C GLY A 139 6.32 -8.88 -21.53
N ILE A 140 7.23 -9.22 -20.63
CA ILE A 140 8.44 -10.00 -20.97
C ILE A 140 8.04 -11.45 -21.23
N THR A 141 8.50 -11.99 -22.37
CA THR A 141 8.29 -13.39 -22.74
C THR A 141 9.54 -14.21 -22.47
N ILE A 142 9.38 -15.28 -21.73
CA ILE A 142 10.45 -16.22 -21.37
C ILE A 142 10.46 -17.35 -22.42
N PRO A 143 11.57 -17.61 -23.12
CA PRO A 143 11.72 -18.75 -24.03
C PRO A 143 11.51 -20.10 -23.31
N GLN A 144 11.01 -21.11 -24.04
CA GLN A 144 10.72 -22.42 -23.43
C GLN A 144 11.98 -23.20 -23.04
N ASP A 145 13.08 -22.91 -23.72
CA ASP A 145 14.41 -23.51 -23.54
C ASP A 145 15.23 -22.85 -22.41
N ALA A 146 14.72 -21.79 -21.79
CA ALA A 146 15.34 -21.15 -20.63
C ALA A 146 15.35 -22.11 -19.43
N ARG A 147 16.55 -22.37 -18.88
CA ARG A 147 16.76 -23.25 -17.73
C ARG A 147 16.52 -22.54 -16.40
N SER A 148 17.01 -21.33 -16.28
CA SER A 148 16.85 -20.49 -15.09
C SER A 148 16.78 -19.02 -15.48
N LEU A 149 16.24 -18.20 -14.61
CA LEU A 149 16.11 -16.77 -14.79
C LEU A 149 16.89 -16.05 -13.68
N SER A 150 17.45 -14.91 -14.02
CA SER A 150 18.01 -14.01 -13.02
C SER A 150 17.53 -12.58 -13.26
N VAL A 151 17.18 -11.89 -12.19
CA VAL A 151 16.76 -10.49 -12.22
C VAL A 151 17.77 -9.67 -11.44
N ASN A 152 18.37 -8.67 -12.10
CA ASN A 152 19.31 -7.79 -11.43
C ASN A 152 18.61 -6.63 -10.70
N ALA A 153 19.38 -5.84 -9.95
CA ALA A 153 18.87 -4.71 -9.17
C ALA A 153 18.20 -3.61 -10.03
N ASP A 154 18.60 -3.50 -11.28
CA ASP A 154 18.06 -2.54 -12.25
C ASP A 154 16.81 -3.08 -12.97
N GLY A 155 16.35 -4.28 -12.61
CA GLY A 155 15.15 -4.90 -13.17
C GLY A 155 15.37 -5.60 -14.51
N GLU A 156 16.60 -5.77 -14.96
CA GLU A 156 16.86 -6.53 -16.17
C GLU A 156 16.68 -8.03 -15.92
N VAL A 157 15.88 -8.65 -16.75
CA VAL A 157 15.59 -10.08 -16.72
C VAL A 157 16.49 -10.80 -17.71
N HIS A 158 17.31 -11.71 -17.21
CA HIS A 158 18.23 -12.51 -17.98
C HIS A 158 17.83 -13.97 -17.94
N ALA A 159 17.84 -14.65 -19.10
CA ALA A 159 17.62 -16.07 -19.23
C ALA A 159 18.95 -16.81 -19.39
N HIS A 160 19.11 -17.89 -18.66
CA HIS A 160 20.24 -18.82 -18.78
C HIS A 160 19.79 -20.06 -19.55
N PHE A 161 20.55 -20.42 -20.56
CA PHE A 161 20.29 -21.58 -21.42
C PHE A 161 21.33 -22.67 -21.17
N ALA A 162 20.95 -23.93 -21.45
CA ALA A 162 21.87 -25.05 -21.31
C ALA A 162 22.99 -25.04 -22.37
N ASP A 163 22.69 -24.50 -23.56
CA ASP A 163 23.55 -24.52 -24.74
C ASP A 163 24.48 -23.30 -24.87
N ARG A 164 24.28 -22.28 -24.02
CA ARG A 164 25.01 -21.01 -24.08
C ARG A 164 25.55 -20.63 -22.72
N VAL A 165 26.77 -20.13 -22.68
CA VAL A 165 27.42 -19.68 -21.44
C VAL A 165 26.98 -18.26 -21.06
N GLU A 166 26.68 -17.41 -22.05
CA GLU A 166 26.26 -16.04 -21.82
C GLU A 166 24.76 -15.96 -21.61
N PRO A 167 24.29 -15.29 -20.55
CA PRO A 167 22.86 -15.06 -20.32
C PRO A 167 22.30 -14.11 -21.39
N GLU A 168 21.12 -14.38 -21.89
CA GLU A 168 20.41 -13.52 -22.83
C GLU A 168 19.48 -12.57 -22.08
N ARG A 169 19.57 -11.28 -22.36
CA ARG A 169 18.68 -10.27 -21.81
C ARG A 169 17.32 -10.33 -22.51
N LEU A 170 16.26 -10.67 -21.76
CA LEU A 170 14.89 -10.76 -22.28
C LEU A 170 14.17 -9.42 -22.26
N GLY A 171 14.45 -8.58 -21.28
CA GLY A 171 13.81 -7.28 -21.11
C GLY A 171 14.16 -6.65 -19.78
N GLN A 172 13.43 -5.57 -19.44
CA GLN A 172 13.62 -4.85 -18.19
C GLN A 172 12.25 -4.57 -17.57
N LEU A 173 12.09 -4.95 -16.31
CA LEU A 173 10.92 -4.61 -15.51
C LEU A 173 10.96 -3.12 -15.17
N THR A 174 9.79 -2.49 -15.11
CA THR A 174 9.64 -1.10 -14.72
C THR A 174 8.85 -0.99 -13.43
N LEU A 175 9.12 0.06 -12.67
CA LEU A 175 8.38 0.40 -11.46
C LEU A 175 7.56 1.66 -11.71
N ALA A 176 6.38 1.70 -11.11
CA ALA A 176 5.52 2.87 -11.06
C ALA A 176 5.55 3.47 -9.66
N SER A 177 5.69 4.79 -9.56
CA SER A 177 5.55 5.52 -8.30
C SER A 177 4.43 6.54 -8.39
N PHE A 178 3.87 6.91 -7.24
CA PHE A 178 2.78 7.88 -7.14
C PHE A 178 3.18 9.01 -6.21
N THR A 179 2.69 10.21 -6.52
CA THR A 179 2.89 11.38 -5.65
C THR A 179 2.25 11.14 -4.28
N ASN A 180 1.06 10.52 -4.26
CA ASN A 180 0.36 10.17 -3.03
C ASN A 180 -0.05 8.69 -3.05
N GLU A 181 0.82 7.82 -2.56
CA GLU A 181 0.57 6.37 -2.50
C GLU A 181 -0.64 6.00 -1.61
N LYS A 182 -0.95 6.84 -0.60
CA LYS A 182 -2.13 6.63 0.27
C LYS A 182 -3.45 6.90 -0.43
N GLY A 183 -3.41 7.57 -1.56
CA GLY A 183 -4.57 7.84 -2.41
C GLY A 183 -4.93 6.70 -3.36
N LEU A 184 -4.14 5.63 -3.41
CA LEU A 184 -4.45 4.45 -4.22
C LEU A 184 -5.67 3.72 -3.68
N GLU A 185 -6.50 3.20 -4.58
CA GLU A 185 -7.66 2.39 -4.26
C GLU A 185 -7.28 0.90 -4.30
N ALA A 186 -7.46 0.20 -3.18
CA ALA A 186 -7.23 -1.23 -3.12
C ALA A 186 -8.41 -2.00 -3.73
N MET A 187 -8.12 -2.85 -4.72
CA MET A 187 -9.11 -3.67 -5.43
C MET A 187 -9.23 -5.10 -4.86
N GLY A 188 -8.30 -5.53 -4.05
CA GLY A 188 -8.12 -6.92 -3.62
C GLY A 188 -6.93 -7.57 -4.33
N SER A 189 -6.58 -8.81 -3.97
CA SER A 189 -5.43 -9.55 -4.53
C SER A 189 -4.12 -8.73 -4.54
N ASN A 190 -3.91 -7.90 -3.52
CA ASN A 190 -2.76 -6.98 -3.41
C ASN A 190 -2.62 -6.00 -4.60
N LEU A 191 -3.73 -5.74 -5.31
CA LEU A 191 -3.79 -4.81 -6.43
C LEU A 191 -4.33 -3.46 -6.00
N PHE A 192 -3.74 -2.42 -6.56
CA PHE A 192 -4.12 -1.03 -6.37
C PHE A 192 -4.47 -0.39 -7.71
N LEU A 193 -5.44 0.50 -7.69
CA LEU A 193 -5.80 1.33 -8.84
C LEU A 193 -5.42 2.78 -8.57
N GLU A 194 -5.04 3.48 -9.64
CA GLU A 194 -4.86 4.92 -9.57
C GLU A 194 -6.19 5.63 -9.33
N THR A 195 -6.13 6.74 -8.62
CA THR A 195 -7.27 7.62 -8.38
C THR A 195 -6.86 9.07 -8.62
N GLY A 196 -7.84 9.96 -8.70
CA GLY A 196 -7.56 11.39 -8.75
C GLY A 196 -6.79 11.92 -7.53
N ALA A 197 -6.79 11.17 -6.40
CA ALA A 197 -6.06 11.53 -5.19
C ALA A 197 -4.62 11.01 -5.18
N SER A 198 -4.31 9.92 -5.90
CA SER A 198 -2.94 9.39 -6.03
C SER A 198 -2.09 10.20 -7.00
N GLY A 199 -2.73 10.85 -7.96
CA GLY A 199 -2.08 11.41 -9.15
C GLY A 199 -1.71 10.32 -10.17
N PRO A 200 -1.22 10.72 -11.35
CA PRO A 200 -0.78 9.79 -12.39
C PRO A 200 0.49 9.04 -11.97
N PRO A 201 0.71 7.80 -12.46
CA PRO A 201 1.92 7.05 -12.22
C PRO A 201 3.12 7.70 -12.93
N VAL A 202 4.25 7.71 -12.25
CA VAL A 202 5.56 7.98 -12.85
C VAL A 202 6.24 6.63 -13.02
N VAL A 203 6.48 6.22 -14.27
CA VAL A 203 7.08 4.93 -14.59
C VAL A 203 8.54 5.13 -14.95
N ALA A 204 9.44 4.42 -14.29
CA ALA A 204 10.87 4.42 -14.58
C ALA A 204 11.50 3.05 -14.29
N ALA A 205 12.76 2.88 -14.69
CA ALA A 205 13.53 1.71 -14.35
C ALA A 205 13.85 1.70 -12.83
N PRO A 206 13.97 0.52 -12.20
CA PRO A 206 14.39 0.40 -10.81
C PRO A 206 15.72 1.15 -10.57
N GLY A 207 15.86 1.77 -9.39
CA GLY A 207 17.03 2.57 -9.03
C GLY A 207 17.10 3.97 -9.64
N GLN A 208 16.17 4.35 -10.53
CA GLN A 208 16.11 5.68 -11.13
C GLN A 208 14.97 6.50 -10.53
N ASP A 209 15.05 7.83 -10.64
CA ASP A 209 14.00 8.79 -10.22
C ASP A 209 13.47 8.57 -8.78
N GLY A 210 14.32 8.10 -7.87
CA GLY A 210 13.93 7.84 -6.49
C GLY A 210 13.10 6.57 -6.29
N MET A 211 13.06 5.71 -7.30
CA MET A 211 12.46 4.38 -7.21
C MET A 211 13.39 3.41 -6.47
N GLY A 212 12.78 2.41 -5.84
CA GLY A 212 13.49 1.31 -5.22
C GLY A 212 14.21 0.44 -6.25
N THR A 213 15.04 -0.46 -5.75
CA THR A 213 15.72 -1.50 -6.53
C THR A 213 14.97 -2.82 -6.42
N LEU A 214 15.22 -3.71 -7.38
CA LEU A 214 14.68 -5.07 -7.31
C LEU A 214 15.71 -6.01 -6.66
N ARG A 215 15.19 -6.99 -5.95
CA ARG A 215 15.97 -8.05 -5.33
C ARG A 215 15.29 -9.40 -5.57
N GLN A 216 16.03 -10.34 -6.10
CA GLN A 216 15.65 -11.73 -6.31
C GLN A 216 16.14 -12.59 -5.12
#